data_5c2630e9b485f343fe0d104fa49f3a25
#
_entry.id   5c2630e9b485f343fe0d104fa49f3a25
#
_cell.length_a   1.000
_cell.length_b   1.000
_cell.length_c   1.000
_cell.angle_alpha   90.00
_cell.angle_beta   90.00
_cell.angle_gamma   90.00
#
_symmetry.space_group_name_H-M   'P 1'
#
loop_
_entity.id
_entity.type
_entity.pdbx_description
1 polymer ?
#
loop_
_entity_poly.entity_id
_entity_poly.type
_entity_poly.pdbx_seq_one_letter_code
_entity_poly.pdbx_strand_id
1 'polypeptide(L)'
;ADVYITSGYGVGCKLLTVNGNQVTDVYRNTVMKNHHGGVVKLGDYLYGYSDGPGWICQNFKTGEMVWNNKTFGKGAVAFADGRLYAQSESTGEVVLLEPSPEGYKEHGKFILTPQSTIRSQRGKIWTHPVISNGKLYIRDQDLIHCYNIAK
;
A
#
# COMPACT_ATOMS: atom_id res chain seq x y z
N ALA A 1 7.64 -15.24 16.62
CA ALA A 1 7.59 -14.20 15.57
C ALA A 1 6.14 -13.94 15.21
N ASP A 2 5.80 -12.68 14.88
CA ASP A 2 4.46 -12.32 14.44
C ASP A 2 4.41 -12.28 12.93
N VAL A 3 3.35 -12.88 12.35
CA VAL A 3 3.10 -12.96 10.91
C VAL A 3 1.73 -12.37 10.63
N TYR A 4 1.73 -11.28 9.83
CA TYR A 4 0.50 -10.65 9.36
C TYR A 4 0.18 -11.12 7.95
N ILE A 5 -1.07 -11.51 7.73
CA ILE A 5 -1.57 -12.01 6.45
C ILE A 5 -2.80 -11.20 6.08
N THR A 6 -2.91 -10.81 4.79
CA THR A 6 -4.11 -10.16 4.27
C THR A 6 -4.42 -10.65 2.86
N SER A 7 -5.70 -10.65 2.51
CA SER A 7 -6.20 -11.03 1.20
C SER A 7 -7.43 -10.19 0.83
N GLY A 8 -7.57 -9.92 -0.44
CA GLY A 8 -8.73 -9.24 -1.02
C GLY A 8 -9.99 -10.12 -1.10
N TYR A 9 -10.95 -9.71 -1.92
CA TYR A 9 -12.22 -10.43 -2.19
C TYR A 9 -13.05 -10.72 -0.91
N GLY A 10 -13.01 -9.79 0.05
CA GLY A 10 -13.77 -9.91 1.29
C GLY A 10 -13.16 -10.80 2.38
N VAL A 11 -12.01 -11.44 2.12
CA VAL A 11 -11.36 -12.36 3.09
C VAL A 11 -10.87 -11.63 4.32
N GLY A 12 -10.15 -10.51 4.16
CA GLY A 12 -9.66 -9.69 5.29
C GLY A 12 -8.23 -9.99 5.70
N CYS A 13 -7.95 -9.86 6.97
CA CYS A 13 -6.61 -9.99 7.52
C CYS A 13 -6.56 -10.80 8.82
N LYS A 14 -5.36 -11.28 9.15
CA LYS A 14 -5.08 -12.10 10.31
C LYS A 14 -3.68 -11.83 10.84
N LEU A 15 -3.55 -11.77 12.15
CA LEU A 15 -2.26 -11.78 12.84
C LEU A 15 -2.07 -13.11 13.55
N LEU A 16 -0.92 -13.70 13.33
CA LEU A 16 -0.48 -14.97 13.95
C LEU A 16 0.79 -14.74 14.75
N THR A 17 0.93 -15.43 15.88
CA THR A 17 2.21 -15.59 16.55
C THR A 17 2.75 -17.01 16.29
N VAL A 18 4.00 -17.10 15.84
CA VAL A 18 4.70 -18.34 15.54
C VAL A 18 5.83 -18.55 16.54
N ASN A 19 5.76 -19.64 17.33
CA ASN A 19 6.77 -20.05 18.29
C ASN A 19 7.18 -21.51 18.01
N GLY A 20 8.33 -21.69 17.38
CA GLY A 20 8.75 -23.02 16.92
C GLY A 20 7.71 -23.59 15.93
N ASN A 21 7.14 -24.74 16.27
CA ASN A 21 6.10 -25.40 15.48
C ASN A 21 4.66 -25.03 15.91
N GLN A 22 4.51 -24.12 16.87
CA GLN A 22 3.20 -23.68 17.33
C GLN A 22 2.80 -22.38 16.66
N VAL A 23 1.55 -22.33 16.19
CA VAL A 23 0.93 -21.15 15.58
C VAL A 23 -0.32 -20.79 16.38
N THR A 24 -0.37 -19.56 16.86
CA THR A 24 -1.50 -19.04 17.64
C THR A 24 -2.12 -17.84 16.93
N ASP A 25 -3.45 -17.85 16.83
CA ASP A 25 -4.20 -16.72 16.30
C ASP A 25 -4.24 -15.58 17.32
N VAL A 26 -3.83 -14.38 16.91
CA VAL A 26 -3.97 -13.16 17.72
C VAL A 26 -5.30 -12.50 17.42
N TYR A 27 -5.57 -12.21 16.14
CA TYR A 27 -6.87 -11.75 15.65
C TYR A 27 -7.11 -12.13 14.20
N ARG A 28 -8.39 -12.07 13.81
CA ARG A 28 -8.87 -12.12 12.42
C ARG A 28 -10.02 -11.14 12.26
N ASN A 29 -9.97 -10.30 11.21
CA ASN A 29 -11.03 -9.35 10.88
C ASN A 29 -11.02 -8.96 9.40
N THR A 30 -11.89 -8.04 9.00
CA THR A 30 -12.03 -7.57 7.61
C THR A 30 -11.61 -6.11 7.44
N VAL A 31 -10.82 -5.56 8.36
CA VAL A 31 -10.33 -4.17 8.31
C VAL A 31 -9.41 -3.96 7.11
N MET A 32 -8.43 -4.85 6.93
CA MET A 32 -7.54 -4.83 5.76
C MET A 32 -7.92 -5.94 4.79
N LYS A 33 -8.54 -5.56 3.68
CA LYS A 33 -8.82 -6.43 2.53
C LYS A 33 -7.91 -6.02 1.38
N ASN A 34 -6.62 -6.26 1.54
CA ASN A 34 -5.63 -5.89 0.54
C ASN A 34 -5.63 -6.89 -0.61
N HIS A 35 -5.74 -6.39 -1.83
CA HIS A 35 -5.83 -7.23 -3.03
C HIS A 35 -4.44 -7.51 -3.61
N HIS A 36 -3.74 -6.48 -4.11
CA HIS A 36 -2.42 -6.63 -4.74
C HIS A 36 -1.44 -5.50 -4.42
N GLY A 37 -1.88 -4.46 -3.71
CA GLY A 37 -1.10 -3.24 -3.50
C GLY A 37 -0.01 -3.33 -2.42
N GLY A 38 -0.02 -4.41 -1.65
CA GLY A 38 0.87 -4.58 -0.51
C GLY A 38 0.45 -3.78 0.73
N VAL A 39 1.07 -4.12 1.84
CA VAL A 39 0.88 -3.47 3.15
C VAL A 39 2.24 -3.20 3.76
N VAL A 40 2.46 -2.00 4.25
CA VAL A 40 3.70 -1.59 4.92
C VAL A 40 3.45 -1.52 6.43
N LYS A 41 4.30 -2.22 7.21
CA LYS A 41 4.31 -2.13 8.67
C LYS A 41 5.37 -1.15 9.14
N LEU A 42 4.97 -0.13 9.90
CA LEU A 42 5.85 0.87 10.49
C LEU A 42 5.50 1.04 11.98
N GLY A 43 6.44 0.71 12.85
CA GLY A 43 6.18 0.68 14.29
C GLY A 43 5.01 -0.25 14.62
N ASP A 44 4.01 0.28 15.32
CA ASP A 44 2.80 -0.46 15.71
C ASP A 44 1.64 -0.33 14.69
N TYR A 45 1.90 0.18 13.48
CA TYR A 45 0.85 0.44 12.50
C TYR A 45 1.12 -0.19 11.15
N LEU A 46 0.04 -0.49 10.45
CA LEU A 46 -0.01 -1.03 9.09
C LEU A 46 -0.66 0.00 8.17
N TYR A 47 -0.08 0.20 6.99
CA TYR A 47 -0.58 1.12 5.97
C TYR A 47 -0.76 0.40 4.65
N GLY A 48 -1.91 0.56 4.02
CA GLY A 48 -2.22 -0.04 2.73
C GLY A 48 -3.62 0.29 2.25
N TYR A 49 -3.96 -0.16 1.04
CA TYR A 49 -5.30 -0.03 0.51
C TYR A 49 -6.16 -1.24 0.89
N SER A 50 -7.34 -0.98 1.43
CA SER A 50 -8.36 -1.98 1.75
C SER A 50 -9.57 -1.82 0.83
N ASP A 51 -10.02 -2.90 0.20
CA ASP A 51 -11.24 -2.88 -0.63
C ASP A 51 -12.46 -2.48 0.22
N GLY A 52 -13.08 -1.36 -0.15
CA GLY A 52 -14.18 -0.73 0.55
C GLY A 52 -13.77 0.49 1.37
N PRO A 53 -13.00 0.38 2.45
CA PRO A 53 -12.55 1.53 3.24
C PRO A 53 -11.63 2.51 2.50
N GLY A 54 -10.82 2.05 1.53
CA GLY A 54 -9.81 2.86 0.87
C GLY A 54 -8.42 2.69 1.51
N TRP A 55 -7.61 3.74 1.51
CA TRP A 55 -6.35 3.77 2.23
C TRP A 55 -6.61 3.80 3.72
N ILE A 56 -5.94 2.93 4.47
CA ILE A 56 -6.15 2.79 5.92
C ILE A 56 -4.84 2.78 6.69
N CYS A 57 -4.93 3.22 7.93
CA CYS A 57 -4.01 2.87 9.00
C CYS A 57 -4.72 1.87 9.92
N GLN A 58 -4.06 0.76 10.20
CA GLN A 58 -4.55 -0.28 11.10
C GLN A 58 -3.55 -0.48 12.23
N ASN A 59 -4.01 -0.63 13.46
CA ASN A 59 -3.15 -1.02 14.57
C ASN A 59 -2.72 -2.47 14.38
N PHE A 60 -1.41 -2.72 14.37
CA PHE A 60 -0.84 -4.06 14.12
C PHE A 60 -1.19 -5.06 15.23
N LYS A 61 -1.22 -4.62 16.50
CA LYS A 61 -1.43 -5.51 17.65
C LYS A 61 -2.90 -5.83 17.87
N THR A 62 -3.78 -4.83 17.71
CA THR A 62 -5.22 -5.00 18.00
C THR A 62 -6.04 -5.36 16.78
N GLY A 63 -5.54 -5.05 15.57
CA GLY A 63 -6.25 -5.23 14.30
C GLY A 63 -7.32 -4.17 14.05
N GLU A 64 -7.43 -3.14 14.89
CA GLU A 64 -8.42 -2.08 14.77
C GLU A 64 -8.04 -1.06 13.70
N MET A 65 -9.03 -0.52 13.01
CA MET A 65 -8.84 0.59 12.09
C MET A 65 -8.60 1.88 12.89
N VAL A 66 -7.49 2.57 12.60
CA VAL A 66 -7.16 3.86 13.20
C VAL A 66 -7.78 5.00 12.41
N TRP A 67 -7.61 4.98 11.08
CA TRP A 67 -8.25 5.90 10.15
C TRP A 67 -8.40 5.28 8.77
N ASN A 68 -9.27 5.86 7.93
CA ASN A 68 -9.37 5.55 6.52
C ASN A 68 -9.53 6.81 5.66
N ASN A 69 -9.14 6.71 4.39
CA ASN A 69 -9.26 7.79 3.41
C ASN A 69 -9.57 7.22 2.01
N LYS A 70 -10.51 7.84 1.31
CA LYS A 70 -10.96 7.43 -0.03
C LYS A 70 -10.66 8.45 -1.13
N THR A 71 -9.98 9.54 -0.82
CA THR A 71 -9.68 10.61 -1.80
C THR A 71 -8.68 10.19 -2.85
N PHE A 72 -7.83 9.21 -2.52
CA PHE A 72 -6.86 8.61 -3.43
C PHE A 72 -7.30 7.20 -3.80
N GLY A 73 -7.17 6.84 -5.08
CA GLY A 73 -7.68 5.58 -5.62
C GLY A 73 -6.89 4.35 -5.19
N LYS A 74 -7.47 3.16 -5.48
CA LYS A 74 -6.85 1.85 -5.24
C LYS A 74 -5.49 1.75 -5.92
N GLY A 75 -4.53 1.10 -5.25
CA GLY A 75 -3.22 0.87 -5.83
C GLY A 75 -2.21 0.24 -4.89
N ALA A 76 -0.94 0.44 -5.20
CA ALA A 76 0.18 -0.16 -4.49
C ALA A 76 0.98 0.88 -3.69
N VAL A 77 1.76 0.43 -2.72
CA VAL A 77 2.55 1.29 -1.84
C VAL A 77 3.97 0.74 -1.65
N ALA A 78 4.95 1.65 -1.60
CA ALA A 78 6.30 1.40 -1.11
C ALA A 78 6.66 2.40 -0.02
N PHE A 79 7.68 2.07 0.77
CA PHE A 79 8.18 2.94 1.84
C PHE A 79 9.67 3.20 1.67
N ALA A 80 10.07 4.45 1.77
CA ALA A 80 11.46 4.86 1.85
C ALA A 80 11.59 6.22 2.53
N ASP A 81 12.69 6.42 3.23
CA ASP A 81 13.08 7.70 3.85
C ASP A 81 11.93 8.38 4.62
N GLY A 82 11.25 7.59 5.47
CA GLY A 82 10.16 8.10 6.32
C GLY A 82 8.87 8.46 5.58
N ARG A 83 8.70 8.07 4.30
CA ARG A 83 7.52 8.37 3.49
C ARG A 83 6.97 7.14 2.79
N LEU A 84 5.65 7.13 2.61
CA LEU A 84 4.95 6.16 1.77
C LEU A 84 4.78 6.76 0.37
N TYR A 85 5.14 5.99 -0.64
CA TYR A 85 4.92 6.28 -2.06
C TYR A 85 3.78 5.41 -2.54
N ALA A 86 2.59 6.00 -2.63
CA ALA A 86 1.37 5.31 -3.02
C ALA A 86 1.03 5.62 -4.49
N GLN A 87 0.69 4.59 -5.25
CA GLN A 87 0.40 4.70 -6.68
C GLN A 87 -1.01 4.22 -6.97
N SER A 88 -1.81 5.02 -7.67
CA SER A 88 -3.14 4.60 -8.16
C SER A 88 -3.03 3.68 -9.37
N GLU A 89 -3.66 2.52 -9.30
CA GLU A 89 -3.71 1.56 -10.41
C GLU A 89 -4.47 2.08 -11.63
N SER A 90 -5.42 2.99 -11.42
CA SER A 90 -6.35 3.46 -12.47
C SER A 90 -5.93 4.74 -13.13
N THR A 91 -5.45 5.71 -12.37
CA THR A 91 -5.14 7.06 -12.86
C THR A 91 -3.65 7.28 -13.14
N GLY A 92 -2.79 6.43 -12.57
CA GLY A 92 -1.34 6.66 -12.58
C GLY A 92 -0.90 7.81 -11.66
N GLU A 93 -1.79 8.28 -10.79
CA GLU A 93 -1.44 9.26 -9.75
C GLU A 93 -0.51 8.61 -8.73
N VAL A 94 0.56 9.32 -8.38
CA VAL A 94 1.51 8.93 -7.34
C VAL A 94 1.46 9.97 -6.25
N VAL A 95 1.24 9.52 -5.01
CA VAL A 95 1.06 10.39 -3.84
C VAL A 95 2.14 10.07 -2.81
N LEU A 96 2.76 11.13 -2.28
CA LEU A 96 3.70 11.05 -1.17
C LEU A 96 2.95 11.27 0.14
N LEU A 97 2.92 10.25 0.99
CA LEU A 97 2.19 10.26 2.26
C LEU A 97 3.13 10.19 3.46
N GLU A 98 2.76 10.86 4.53
CA GLU A 98 3.37 10.67 5.84
C GLU A 98 2.70 9.46 6.53
N PRO A 99 3.49 8.46 6.97
CA PRO A 99 2.95 7.39 7.80
C PRO A 99 2.67 7.94 9.21
N SER A 100 1.41 8.21 9.50
CA SER A 100 0.99 8.76 10.78
C SER A 100 -0.30 8.08 11.27
N PRO A 101 -0.41 7.72 12.56
CA PRO A 101 -1.67 7.26 13.14
C PRO A 101 -2.69 8.39 13.35
N GLU A 102 -2.27 9.65 13.29
CA GLU A 102 -3.15 10.81 13.51
C GLU A 102 -4.09 11.10 12.34
N GLY A 103 -3.84 10.51 11.15
CA GLY A 103 -4.69 10.70 9.99
C GLY A 103 -3.94 10.64 8.66
N TYR A 104 -4.67 10.75 7.57
CA TYR A 104 -4.14 10.82 6.22
C TYR A 104 -3.46 12.18 5.99
N LYS A 105 -2.16 12.16 5.71
CA LYS A 105 -1.35 13.37 5.48
C LYS A 105 -0.60 13.25 4.15
N GLU A 106 -1.02 14.06 3.18
CA GLU A 106 -0.40 14.16 1.85
C GLU A 106 0.66 15.25 1.84
N HIS A 107 1.85 14.96 1.28
CA HIS A 107 2.96 15.91 1.13
C HIS A 107 3.21 16.32 -0.31
N GLY A 108 2.60 15.65 -1.25
CA GLY A 108 2.71 15.97 -2.67
C GLY A 108 2.21 14.85 -3.55
N LYS A 109 1.97 15.17 -4.83
CA LYS A 109 1.52 14.20 -5.82
C LYS A 109 1.88 14.61 -7.23
N PHE A 110 1.91 13.63 -8.12
CA PHE A 110 2.04 13.83 -9.55
C PHE A 110 1.31 12.70 -10.30
N ILE A 111 1.12 12.86 -11.60
CA ILE A 111 0.53 11.84 -12.47
C ILE A 111 1.62 11.34 -13.42
N LEU A 112 1.72 10.03 -13.59
CA LEU A 112 2.62 9.41 -14.57
C LEU A 112 2.32 9.95 -15.97
N THR A 113 3.34 10.46 -16.65
CA THR A 113 3.24 11.02 -18.00
C THR A 113 4.52 10.70 -18.77
N PRO A 114 4.42 10.12 -19.98
CA PRO A 114 3.21 9.58 -20.62
C PRO A 114 2.72 8.30 -19.91
N GLN A 115 1.49 7.90 -20.17
CA GLN A 115 0.98 6.58 -19.79
C GLN A 115 0.95 5.65 -20.99
N SER A 116 1.03 4.35 -20.75
CA SER A 116 1.04 3.34 -21.80
C SER A 116 -0.25 3.34 -22.62
N THR A 117 -0.09 3.27 -23.94
CA THR A 117 -1.20 3.16 -24.90
C THR A 117 -1.56 1.71 -25.22
N ILE A 118 -0.73 0.73 -24.82
CA ILE A 118 -1.00 -0.70 -25.07
C ILE A 118 -1.76 -1.37 -23.93
N ARG A 119 -2.09 -0.63 -22.86
CA ARG A 119 -2.86 -1.15 -21.76
C ARG A 119 -4.25 -1.56 -22.24
N SER A 120 -4.66 -2.81 -21.96
CA SER A 120 -6.00 -3.27 -22.30
C SER A 120 -7.08 -2.44 -21.60
N GLN A 121 -8.31 -2.47 -22.11
CA GLN A 121 -9.45 -1.72 -21.55
C GLN A 121 -9.70 -2.03 -20.06
N ARG A 122 -9.41 -3.27 -19.62
CA ARG A 122 -9.55 -3.71 -18.22
C ARG A 122 -8.24 -3.69 -17.45
N GLY A 123 -7.13 -3.39 -18.14
CA GLY A 123 -5.80 -3.33 -17.54
C GLY A 123 -5.63 -2.12 -16.62
N LYS A 124 -4.82 -2.31 -15.61
CA LYS A 124 -4.45 -1.29 -14.63
C LYS A 124 -2.94 -1.29 -14.45
N ILE A 125 -2.41 -0.33 -13.72
CA ILE A 125 -1.02 -0.31 -13.29
C ILE A 125 -0.93 -1.14 -12.00
N TRP A 126 -0.72 -2.45 -12.13
CA TRP A 126 -0.66 -3.36 -10.97
C TRP A 126 0.76 -3.59 -10.44
N THR A 127 1.76 -3.04 -11.08
CA THR A 127 3.13 -3.13 -10.62
C THR A 127 3.34 -2.30 -9.36
N HIS A 128 4.13 -2.83 -8.42
CA HIS A 128 4.50 -2.08 -7.24
C HIS A 128 5.55 -1.01 -7.58
N PRO A 129 5.47 0.19 -6.96
CA PRO A 129 6.56 1.14 -7.02
C PRO A 129 7.81 0.54 -6.35
N VAL A 130 8.98 0.72 -6.97
CA VAL A 130 10.27 0.24 -6.47
C VAL A 130 11.15 1.44 -6.17
N ILE A 131 11.77 1.44 -5.00
CA ILE A 131 12.70 2.49 -4.59
C ILE A 131 14.09 1.89 -4.40
N SER A 132 15.06 2.43 -5.12
CA SER A 132 16.46 1.99 -5.07
C SER A 132 17.41 3.13 -5.40
N ASN A 133 18.49 3.28 -4.62
CA ASN A 133 19.55 4.27 -4.85
C ASN A 133 19.01 5.71 -5.09
N GLY A 134 18.08 6.15 -4.26
CA GLY A 134 17.48 7.50 -4.34
C GLY A 134 16.58 7.72 -5.55
N LYS A 135 16.13 6.66 -6.19
CA LYS A 135 15.24 6.70 -7.35
C LYS A 135 13.98 5.89 -7.12
N LEU A 136 12.86 6.42 -7.62
CA LEU A 136 11.56 5.77 -7.69
C LEU A 136 11.36 5.24 -9.11
N TYR A 137 11.10 3.94 -9.23
CA TYR A 137 10.80 3.27 -10.49
C TYR A 137 9.35 2.82 -10.49
N ILE A 138 8.63 3.15 -11.54
CA ILE A 138 7.24 2.70 -11.76
C ILE A 138 7.13 2.18 -13.18
N ARG A 139 6.60 0.96 -13.31
CA ARG A 139 6.34 0.36 -14.62
C ARG A 139 4.85 0.48 -14.97
N ASP A 140 4.57 0.98 -16.16
CA ASP A 140 3.25 0.95 -16.79
C ASP A 140 3.35 0.23 -18.13
N GLN A 141 3.08 -1.07 -18.14
CA GLN A 141 3.16 -1.96 -19.31
C GLN A 141 4.57 -1.94 -19.96
N ASP A 142 4.70 -1.29 -21.10
CA ASP A 142 5.92 -1.12 -21.90
C ASP A 142 6.78 0.07 -21.44
N LEU A 143 6.26 0.92 -20.55
CA LEU A 143 6.97 2.09 -20.03
C LEU A 143 7.57 1.82 -18.65
N ILE A 144 8.78 2.34 -18.44
CA ILE A 144 9.40 2.44 -17.11
C ILE A 144 9.70 3.91 -16.83
N HIS A 145 9.09 4.43 -15.77
CA HIS A 145 9.36 5.77 -15.27
C HIS A 145 10.43 5.70 -14.18
N CYS A 146 11.37 6.64 -14.20
CA CYS A 146 12.42 6.76 -13.20
C CYS A 146 12.51 8.21 -12.73
N TYR A 147 12.23 8.43 -11.46
CA TYR A 147 12.27 9.74 -10.82
C TYR A 147 13.39 9.81 -9.79
N ASN A 148 14.14 10.91 -9.77
CA ASN A 148 15.08 11.18 -8.68
C ASN A 148 14.29 11.67 -7.47
N ILE A 149 14.39 10.94 -6.35
CA ILE A 149 13.73 11.26 -5.08
C ILE A 149 14.75 11.54 -3.95
N ALA A 150 16.03 11.43 -4.25
CA ALA A 150 17.08 11.88 -3.31
C ALA A 150 17.05 13.41 -3.20
N LYS A 151 17.27 13.89 -1.95
CA LYS A 151 17.49 15.31 -1.66
C LYS A 151 18.91 15.71 -2.03
#